data_89143c6ed393688a059b7a5c32b390bb
#
_entry.id   89143c6ed393688a059b7a5c32b390bb
#
_cell.length_a   1.000
_cell.length_b   1.000
_cell.length_c   1.000
_cell.angle_alpha   90.00
_cell.angle_beta   90.00
_cell.angle_gamma   90.00
#
_symmetry.space_group_name_H-M   'P 1'
#
loop_
_entity.id
_entity.type
_entity.pdbx_description
1 polymer ?
#
loop_
_entity_poly.entity_id
_entity_poly.type
_entity_poly.pdbx_seq_one_letter_code
_entity_poly.pdbx_strand_id
1 'polypeptide(L)'
;MFGYITVNKDTLSEENKKIYQSYYCGLCQTMKSQYGRRAQMALNYDMTFLIVLLTGLYEPDSVTRDGFVCSVHPTKKRTLRTNKITEYAAAMNILLAYYNLIDDWKDDKSLTKKTYAEMLKKDFEKAKKGYPIQAKAIEDYIARLAECEKRNDTNIDAVAGLTGEMLGILFAWKQDEWQTDLKEFGCYMGKFIYIMDAYEDIGDDVKKKSYNPLIQLMHCCNNDQEKFDKSCRLMMTSMLSEAAKIFERLPILLHADIIRNVLYSGVWSKYEYIQMKKRKKHK
;
A
#
# COMPACT_ATOMS: atom_id res chain seq x y z
N MET A 1 1.57 8.07 0.57
CA MET A 1 2.29 6.77 0.40
C MET A 1 1.38 5.56 0.14
N PHE A 2 0.06 5.56 0.20
CA PHE A 2 -0.79 4.36 0.05
C PHE A 2 -1.86 4.58 -1.01
N GLY A 3 -2.48 3.47 -1.47
CA GLY A 3 -3.53 3.49 -2.48
C GLY A 3 -3.05 3.16 -3.89
N TYR A 4 -1.83 2.62 -4.03
CA TYR A 4 -1.25 2.24 -5.32
C TYR A 4 -1.53 0.79 -5.70
N ILE A 5 -1.80 -0.08 -4.71
CA ILE A 5 -2.01 -1.51 -4.94
C ILE A 5 -3.52 -1.78 -5.04
N THR A 6 -4.06 -1.70 -6.24
CA THR A 6 -5.49 -1.91 -6.50
C THR A 6 -5.70 -2.77 -7.73
N VAL A 7 -6.90 -3.31 -7.89
CA VAL A 7 -7.28 -4.05 -9.10
C VAL A 7 -7.57 -3.11 -10.27
N ASN A 8 -7.22 -3.53 -11.47
CA ASN A 8 -7.77 -2.93 -12.69
C ASN A 8 -9.15 -3.55 -12.96
N LYS A 9 -10.20 -2.76 -12.70
CA LYS A 9 -11.59 -3.23 -12.83
C LYS A 9 -11.98 -3.51 -14.28
N ASP A 10 -11.35 -2.87 -15.26
CA ASP A 10 -11.73 -3.02 -16.67
C ASP A 10 -11.30 -4.38 -17.24
N THR A 11 -10.23 -4.95 -16.68
CA THR A 11 -9.66 -6.24 -17.12
C THR A 11 -9.98 -7.40 -16.18
N LEU A 12 -10.64 -7.14 -15.05
CA LEU A 12 -10.99 -8.18 -14.07
C LEU A 12 -12.40 -8.72 -14.36
N SER A 13 -12.60 -10.05 -14.23
CA SER A 13 -13.91 -10.68 -14.38
C SER A 13 -14.91 -10.17 -13.31
N GLU A 14 -16.20 -10.20 -13.63
CA GLU A 14 -17.25 -9.78 -12.68
C GLU A 14 -17.28 -10.62 -11.41
N GLU A 15 -16.95 -11.89 -11.50
CA GLU A 15 -16.80 -12.77 -10.33
C GLU A 15 -15.66 -12.32 -9.43
N ASN A 16 -14.46 -12.13 -10.00
CA ASN A 16 -13.29 -11.68 -9.26
C ASN A 16 -13.47 -10.27 -8.68
N LYS A 17 -14.20 -9.36 -9.36
CA LYS A 17 -14.59 -8.06 -8.80
C LYS A 17 -15.42 -8.23 -7.53
N LYS A 18 -16.41 -9.14 -7.54
CA LYS A 18 -17.25 -9.44 -6.37
C LYS A 18 -16.42 -10.04 -5.23
N ILE A 19 -15.51 -10.96 -5.53
CA ILE A 19 -14.59 -11.54 -4.55
C ILE A 19 -13.72 -10.46 -3.91
N TYR A 20 -13.02 -9.66 -4.70
CA TYR A 20 -12.18 -8.57 -4.20
C TYR A 20 -12.97 -7.58 -3.35
N GLN A 21 -14.16 -7.17 -3.83
CA GLN A 21 -15.07 -6.30 -3.09
C GLN A 21 -15.53 -6.91 -1.77
N SER A 22 -15.72 -8.24 -1.71
CA SER A 22 -16.16 -8.91 -0.48
C SER A 22 -15.08 -8.87 0.61
N TYR A 23 -13.80 -9.00 0.27
CA TYR A 23 -12.69 -8.82 1.19
C TYR A 23 -12.53 -7.37 1.64
N TYR A 24 -12.66 -6.41 0.72
CA TYR A 24 -12.68 -4.99 1.08
C TYR A 24 -13.79 -4.65 2.06
N CYS A 25 -15.01 -5.14 1.82
CA CYS A 25 -16.13 -4.95 2.74
C CYS A 25 -15.90 -5.68 4.07
N GLY A 26 -15.31 -6.87 4.03
CA GLY A 26 -14.89 -7.63 5.21
C GLY A 26 -13.89 -6.84 6.06
N LEU A 27 -12.82 -6.31 5.44
CA LEU A 27 -11.84 -5.45 6.11
C LEU A 27 -12.50 -4.24 6.77
N CYS A 28 -13.36 -3.54 6.03
CA CYS A 28 -14.11 -2.39 6.53
C CYS A 28 -14.92 -2.72 7.79
N GLN A 29 -15.62 -3.86 7.82
CA GLN A 29 -16.38 -4.30 8.99
C GLN A 29 -15.51 -4.82 10.13
N THR A 30 -14.40 -5.48 9.83
CA THR A 30 -13.42 -5.91 10.83
C THR A 30 -12.79 -4.69 11.52
N MET A 31 -12.41 -3.66 10.78
CA MET A 31 -11.92 -2.40 11.36
C MET A 31 -12.97 -1.76 12.27
N LYS A 32 -14.25 -1.74 11.85
CA LYS A 32 -15.34 -1.23 12.67
C LYS A 32 -15.53 -2.02 13.96
N SER A 33 -15.53 -3.34 13.88
CA SER A 33 -15.80 -4.21 15.03
C SER A 33 -14.65 -4.24 16.03
N GLN A 34 -13.40 -4.22 15.55
CA GLN A 34 -12.21 -4.30 16.41
C GLN A 34 -11.72 -2.95 16.92
N TYR A 35 -11.86 -1.89 16.11
CA TYR A 35 -11.29 -0.56 16.33
C TYR A 35 -12.32 0.58 16.28
N GLY A 36 -13.60 0.29 16.05
CA GLY A 36 -14.66 1.28 16.05
C GLY A 36 -14.87 2.01 14.71
N ARG A 37 -15.91 2.86 14.66
CA ARG A 37 -16.30 3.59 13.44
C ARG A 37 -15.21 4.53 12.92
N ARG A 38 -14.39 5.10 13.79
CA ARG A 38 -13.31 6.02 13.41
C ARG A 38 -12.24 5.30 12.60
N ALA A 39 -11.93 4.06 12.93
CA ALA A 39 -10.98 3.24 12.20
C ALA A 39 -11.40 3.00 10.74
N GLN A 40 -12.71 2.91 10.46
CA GLN A 40 -13.19 2.75 9.07
C GLN A 40 -12.80 3.91 8.15
N MET A 41 -12.62 5.12 8.70
CA MET A 41 -12.21 6.29 7.90
C MET A 41 -10.74 6.20 7.44
N ALA A 42 -9.95 5.37 8.09
CA ALA A 42 -8.55 5.11 7.75
C ALA A 42 -8.38 3.92 6.79
N LEU A 43 -9.47 3.34 6.28
CA LEU A 43 -9.44 2.16 5.41
C LEU A 43 -8.63 2.40 4.14
N ASN A 44 -7.66 1.51 3.88
CA ASN A 44 -6.79 1.55 2.72
C ASN A 44 -7.03 0.33 1.79
N TYR A 45 -7.01 0.56 0.48
CA TYR A 45 -7.16 -0.50 -0.54
C TYR A 45 -5.98 -1.46 -0.58
N ASP A 46 -4.76 -0.99 -0.29
CA ASP A 46 -3.55 -1.84 -0.30
C ASP A 46 -3.68 -3.02 0.68
N MET A 47 -4.36 -2.81 1.79
CA MET A 47 -4.62 -3.88 2.77
C MET A 47 -5.58 -4.95 2.24
N THR A 48 -6.43 -4.63 1.28
CA THR A 48 -7.27 -5.64 0.62
C THR A 48 -6.42 -6.57 -0.24
N PHE A 49 -5.40 -6.04 -0.92
CA PHE A 49 -4.45 -6.86 -1.66
C PHE A 49 -3.69 -7.81 -0.73
N LEU A 50 -3.20 -7.31 0.42
CA LEU A 50 -2.55 -8.15 1.44
C LEU A 50 -3.46 -9.30 1.90
N ILE A 51 -4.75 -9.04 2.11
CA ILE A 51 -5.72 -10.08 2.46
C ILE A 51 -5.83 -11.13 1.35
N VAL A 52 -5.99 -10.69 0.11
CA VAL A 52 -6.16 -11.60 -1.03
C VAL A 52 -4.91 -12.47 -1.25
N LEU A 53 -3.72 -11.87 -1.18
CA LEU A 53 -2.44 -12.57 -1.33
C LEU A 53 -2.26 -13.64 -0.24
N LEU A 54 -2.35 -13.23 1.03
CA LEU A 54 -2.12 -14.16 2.15
C LEU A 54 -3.26 -15.20 2.27
N THR A 55 -4.50 -14.84 1.91
CA THR A 55 -5.59 -15.81 1.86
C THR A 55 -5.36 -16.84 0.76
N GLY A 56 -4.86 -16.41 -0.40
CA GLY A 56 -4.50 -17.31 -1.49
C GLY A 56 -3.38 -18.30 -1.13
N LEU A 57 -2.42 -17.88 -0.31
CA LEU A 57 -1.29 -18.70 0.11
C LEU A 57 -1.62 -19.63 1.28
N TYR A 58 -2.33 -19.12 2.29
CA TYR A 58 -2.56 -19.83 3.55
C TYR A 58 -3.92 -20.51 3.67
N GLU A 59 -4.84 -20.20 2.77
CA GLU A 59 -6.20 -20.74 2.68
C GLU A 59 -6.92 -20.89 4.05
N PRO A 60 -6.93 -19.84 4.90
CA PRO A 60 -7.57 -19.94 6.20
C PRO A 60 -9.08 -20.07 6.08
N ASP A 61 -9.71 -20.71 7.06
CA ASP A 61 -11.16 -20.74 7.17
C ASP A 61 -11.73 -19.33 7.05
N SER A 62 -12.64 -19.16 6.09
CA SER A 62 -13.24 -17.87 5.78
C SER A 62 -14.74 -17.88 6.05
N VAL A 63 -15.23 -16.85 6.74
CA VAL A 63 -16.66 -16.63 6.96
C VAL A 63 -17.19 -15.70 5.89
N THR A 64 -18.22 -16.16 5.17
CA THR A 64 -18.92 -15.35 4.16
C THR A 64 -20.32 -15.00 4.68
N ARG A 65 -20.70 -13.73 4.56
CA ARG A 65 -22.04 -13.23 4.93
C ARG A 65 -22.61 -12.43 3.76
N ASP A 66 -23.66 -12.94 3.18
CA ASP A 66 -24.39 -12.30 2.08
C ASP A 66 -25.48 -11.34 2.59
N GLY A 67 -25.90 -10.43 1.70
CA GLY A 67 -27.03 -9.54 1.96
C GLY A 67 -26.76 -8.44 2.99
N PHE A 68 -25.51 -8.19 3.34
CA PHE A 68 -25.16 -7.12 4.27
C PHE A 68 -25.46 -5.74 3.67
N VAL A 69 -26.17 -4.91 4.44
CA VAL A 69 -26.44 -3.51 4.09
C VAL A 69 -25.44 -2.62 4.83
N CYS A 70 -24.60 -1.94 4.07
CA CYS A 70 -23.56 -1.06 4.60
C CYS A 70 -24.14 0.34 4.89
N SER A 71 -23.84 0.92 6.05
CA SER A 71 -24.26 2.28 6.40
C SER A 71 -23.71 3.36 5.46
N VAL A 72 -22.58 3.10 4.81
CA VAL A 72 -21.96 4.00 3.81
C VAL A 72 -22.60 3.82 2.42
N HIS A 73 -23.13 2.63 2.11
CA HIS A 73 -23.77 2.30 0.84
C HIS A 73 -25.13 1.63 1.08
N PRO A 74 -26.12 2.36 1.60
CA PRO A 74 -27.38 1.76 2.10
C PRO A 74 -28.25 1.15 1.01
N THR A 75 -28.06 1.54 -0.24
CA THR A 75 -28.82 1.05 -1.39
C THR A 75 -28.34 -0.26 -1.99
N LYS A 76 -27.16 -0.76 -1.56
CA LYS A 76 -26.54 -1.95 -2.15
C LYS A 76 -26.33 -3.04 -1.11
N LYS A 77 -26.90 -4.22 -1.35
CA LYS A 77 -26.56 -5.43 -0.61
C LYS A 77 -25.14 -5.86 -0.99
N ARG A 78 -24.31 -6.16 0.00
CA ARG A 78 -22.89 -6.55 -0.16
C ARG A 78 -22.67 -7.94 0.42
N THR A 79 -21.68 -8.62 -0.10
CA THR A 79 -21.09 -9.81 0.52
C THR A 79 -19.90 -9.38 1.35
N LEU A 80 -19.79 -9.90 2.57
CA LEU A 80 -18.62 -9.74 3.43
C LEU A 80 -17.88 -11.06 3.47
N ARG A 81 -16.56 -11.00 3.35
CA ARG A 81 -15.68 -12.16 3.55
C ARG A 81 -14.59 -11.79 4.53
N THR A 82 -14.46 -12.57 5.59
CA THR A 82 -13.51 -12.34 6.69
C THR A 82 -12.81 -13.62 7.10
N ASN A 83 -11.58 -13.51 7.55
CA ASN A 83 -10.77 -14.57 8.12
C ASN A 83 -9.70 -13.98 9.04
N LYS A 84 -8.80 -14.81 9.58
CA LYS A 84 -7.70 -14.36 10.46
C LYS A 84 -6.77 -13.33 9.77
N ILE A 85 -6.61 -13.43 8.45
CA ILE A 85 -5.78 -12.48 7.69
C ILE A 85 -6.48 -11.11 7.59
N THR A 86 -7.81 -11.09 7.52
CA THR A 86 -8.58 -9.83 7.57
C THR A 86 -8.35 -9.09 8.89
N GLU A 87 -8.26 -9.83 10.01
CA GLU A 87 -7.95 -9.24 11.32
C GLU A 87 -6.52 -8.69 11.37
N TYR A 88 -5.56 -9.44 10.84
CA TYR A 88 -4.18 -8.99 10.70
C TYR A 88 -4.07 -7.72 9.86
N ALA A 89 -4.67 -7.72 8.68
CA ALA A 89 -4.67 -6.57 7.78
C ALA A 89 -5.35 -5.33 8.38
N ALA A 90 -6.40 -5.52 9.19
CA ALA A 90 -7.03 -4.43 9.94
C ALA A 90 -6.07 -3.79 10.95
N ALA A 91 -5.28 -4.59 11.67
CA ALA A 91 -4.25 -4.10 12.57
C ALA A 91 -3.13 -3.34 11.81
N MET A 92 -2.62 -3.91 10.69
CA MET A 92 -1.62 -3.25 9.85
C MET A 92 -2.13 -1.91 9.30
N ASN A 93 -3.41 -1.87 8.87
CA ASN A 93 -4.04 -0.64 8.41
C ASN A 93 -4.04 0.45 9.50
N ILE A 94 -4.35 0.10 10.74
CA ILE A 94 -4.34 1.07 11.85
C ILE A 94 -2.93 1.56 12.15
N LEU A 95 -1.92 0.66 12.20
CA LEU A 95 -0.53 1.05 12.43
C LEU A 95 -0.06 2.04 11.37
N LEU A 96 -0.22 1.71 10.10
CA LEU A 96 0.21 2.55 8.98
C LEU A 96 -0.54 3.90 8.94
N ALA A 97 -1.86 3.87 9.15
CA ALA A 97 -2.68 5.08 9.13
C ALA A 97 -2.30 6.06 10.26
N TYR A 98 -2.04 5.54 11.46
CA TYR A 98 -1.63 6.38 12.58
C TYR A 98 -0.32 7.11 12.29
N TYR A 99 0.70 6.38 11.81
CA TYR A 99 1.99 6.99 11.51
C TYR A 99 1.91 7.97 10.34
N ASN A 100 1.15 7.68 9.30
CA ASN A 100 0.90 8.63 8.21
C ASN A 100 0.29 9.95 8.72
N LEU A 101 -0.70 9.86 9.62
CA LEU A 101 -1.33 11.05 10.18
C LEU A 101 -0.36 11.88 11.03
N ILE A 102 0.55 11.23 11.76
CA ILE A 102 1.60 11.90 12.53
C ILE A 102 2.62 12.59 11.62
N ASP A 103 3.00 11.93 10.53
CA ASP A 103 3.91 12.46 9.53
C ASP A 103 3.32 13.67 8.82
N ASP A 104 2.14 13.54 8.25
CA ASP A 104 1.37 14.63 7.64
C ASP A 104 1.20 15.84 8.59
N TRP A 105 1.02 15.58 9.90
CA TRP A 105 0.95 16.67 10.86
C TRP A 105 2.30 17.35 11.08
N LYS A 106 3.40 16.61 11.09
CA LYS A 106 4.74 17.19 11.25
C LYS A 106 5.11 18.07 10.06
N ASP A 107 4.78 17.64 8.85
CA ASP A 107 5.14 18.31 7.61
C ASP A 107 4.24 19.51 7.32
N ASP A 108 2.94 19.31 7.29
CA ASP A 108 1.96 20.33 6.90
C ASP A 108 1.40 21.14 8.09
N LYS A 109 1.77 20.79 9.35
CA LYS A 109 1.20 21.36 10.60
C LYS A 109 -0.33 21.27 10.65
N SER A 110 -0.90 20.27 9.99
CA SER A 110 -2.34 20.07 9.85
C SER A 110 -2.99 19.64 11.18
N LEU A 111 -3.72 20.56 11.82
CA LEU A 111 -4.44 20.29 13.08
C LEU A 111 -5.49 19.18 12.93
N THR A 112 -6.13 19.07 11.76
CA THR A 112 -7.12 18.02 11.48
C THR A 112 -6.48 16.64 11.50
N LYS A 113 -5.28 16.50 10.92
CA LYS A 113 -4.50 15.24 10.92
C LYS A 113 -4.07 14.88 12.36
N LYS A 114 -3.58 15.86 13.12
CA LYS A 114 -3.25 15.67 14.53
C LYS A 114 -4.44 15.18 15.35
N THR A 115 -5.58 15.86 15.24
CA THR A 115 -6.80 15.48 15.96
C THR A 115 -7.23 14.08 15.61
N TYR A 116 -7.16 13.71 14.33
CA TYR A 116 -7.53 12.37 13.89
C TYR A 116 -6.53 11.31 14.40
N ALA A 117 -5.23 11.60 14.41
CA ALA A 117 -4.24 10.71 15.03
C ALA A 117 -4.51 10.50 16.52
N GLU A 118 -4.83 11.57 17.28
CA GLU A 118 -5.20 11.46 18.69
C GLU A 118 -6.44 10.58 18.90
N MET A 119 -7.42 10.67 18.00
CA MET A 119 -8.61 9.79 18.02
C MET A 119 -8.29 8.32 17.78
N LEU A 120 -7.28 8.01 16.96
CA LEU A 120 -6.84 6.64 16.66
C LEU A 120 -5.80 6.10 17.66
N LYS A 121 -5.27 6.93 18.55
CA LYS A 121 -4.16 6.56 19.44
C LYS A 121 -4.45 5.30 20.27
N LYS A 122 -5.66 5.16 20.82
CA LYS A 122 -6.06 3.97 21.60
C LYS A 122 -6.06 2.70 20.73
N ASP A 123 -6.54 2.83 19.50
CA ASP A 123 -6.64 1.72 18.55
C ASP A 123 -5.25 1.34 18.05
N PHE A 124 -4.38 2.33 17.82
CA PHE A 124 -2.97 2.14 17.51
C PHE A 124 -2.23 1.39 18.62
N GLU A 125 -2.35 1.79 19.89
CA GLU A 125 -1.71 1.11 21.01
C GLU A 125 -2.19 -0.35 21.14
N LYS A 126 -3.47 -0.61 20.88
CA LYS A 126 -4.02 -1.97 20.83
C LYS A 126 -3.38 -2.79 19.71
N ALA A 127 -3.27 -2.23 18.50
CA ALA A 127 -2.66 -2.90 17.36
C ALA A 127 -1.16 -3.13 17.61
N LYS A 128 -0.44 -2.12 18.14
CA LYS A 128 0.99 -2.20 18.50
C LYS A 128 1.27 -3.31 19.52
N LYS A 129 0.41 -3.45 20.52
CA LYS A 129 0.53 -4.54 21.51
C LYS A 129 0.34 -5.92 20.90
N GLY A 130 -0.57 -6.04 19.93
CA GLY A 130 -0.82 -7.30 19.24
C GLY A 130 0.25 -7.68 18.21
N TYR A 131 0.91 -6.67 17.60
CA TYR A 131 1.87 -6.84 16.51
C TYR A 131 3.13 -5.98 16.72
N PRO A 132 3.92 -6.26 17.78
CA PRO A 132 5.05 -5.40 18.17
C PRO A 132 6.18 -5.39 17.13
N ILE A 133 6.40 -6.49 16.40
CA ILE A 133 7.44 -6.60 15.37
C ILE A 133 7.10 -5.68 14.19
N GLN A 134 5.86 -5.72 13.71
CA GLN A 134 5.40 -4.88 12.60
C GLN A 134 5.37 -3.40 12.99
N ALA A 135 4.90 -3.09 14.20
CA ALA A 135 4.91 -1.73 14.71
C ALA A 135 6.34 -1.18 14.79
N LYS A 136 7.29 -1.97 15.29
CA LYS A 136 8.71 -1.59 15.34
C LYS A 136 9.30 -1.36 13.96
N ALA A 137 8.97 -2.22 12.99
CA ALA A 137 9.43 -2.06 11.61
C ALA A 137 8.96 -0.72 11.00
N ILE A 138 7.72 -0.30 11.29
CA ILE A 138 7.19 0.98 10.82
C ILE A 138 7.90 2.15 11.54
N GLU A 139 8.14 2.05 12.85
CA GLU A 139 8.89 3.07 13.62
C GLU A 139 10.30 3.26 13.07
N ASP A 140 11.02 2.16 12.84
CA ASP A 140 12.38 2.18 12.33
C ASP A 140 12.43 2.75 10.90
N TYR A 141 11.45 2.40 10.06
CA TYR A 141 11.30 2.97 8.72
C TYR A 141 11.18 4.49 8.78
N ILE A 142 10.26 5.03 9.58
CA ILE A 142 10.03 6.47 9.69
C ILE A 142 11.27 7.19 10.19
N ALA A 143 11.94 6.65 11.23
CA ALA A 143 13.15 7.25 11.77
C ALA A 143 14.28 7.31 10.73
N ARG A 144 14.51 6.20 9.99
CA ARG A 144 15.55 6.12 8.95
C ARG A 144 15.21 6.99 7.74
N LEU A 145 13.93 7.06 7.34
CA LEU A 145 13.51 7.94 6.24
C LEU A 145 13.76 9.41 6.60
N ALA A 146 13.37 9.85 7.77
CA ALA A 146 13.63 11.22 8.24
C ALA A 146 15.14 11.57 8.28
N GLU A 147 16.01 10.59 8.56
CA GLU A 147 17.47 10.78 8.45
C GLU A 147 17.93 10.95 7.01
N CYS A 148 17.37 10.18 6.05
CA CYS A 148 17.66 10.32 4.62
C CYS A 148 17.20 11.69 4.11
N GLU A 149 16.01 12.13 4.47
CA GLU A 149 15.48 13.46 4.13
C GLU A 149 16.38 14.59 4.67
N LYS A 150 16.75 14.51 5.94
CA LYS A 150 17.64 15.51 6.57
C LYS A 150 19.01 15.60 5.90
N ARG A 151 19.56 14.47 5.40
CA ARG A 151 20.83 14.41 4.65
C ARG A 151 20.67 14.72 3.17
N ASN A 152 19.44 14.88 2.70
CA ASN A 152 19.10 14.98 1.28
C ASN A 152 19.70 13.83 0.46
N ASP A 153 19.50 12.60 0.93
CA ASP A 153 20.06 11.38 0.35
C ASP A 153 19.47 11.14 -1.07
N THR A 154 20.35 11.04 -2.06
CA THR A 154 19.96 10.86 -3.47
C THR A 154 20.04 9.42 -3.96
N ASN A 155 20.41 8.48 -3.08
CA ASN A 155 20.45 7.06 -3.42
C ASN A 155 19.04 6.46 -3.42
N ILE A 156 18.38 6.49 -4.58
CA ILE A 156 16.98 6.04 -4.77
C ILE A 156 16.79 4.61 -4.27
N ASP A 157 17.73 3.69 -4.57
CA ASP A 157 17.58 2.28 -4.17
C ASP A 157 17.68 2.10 -2.66
N ALA A 158 18.60 2.81 -2.00
CA ALA A 158 18.74 2.75 -0.55
C ALA A 158 17.49 3.31 0.15
N VAL A 159 16.99 4.46 -0.29
CA VAL A 159 15.81 5.10 0.34
C VAL A 159 14.53 4.30 0.06
N ALA A 160 14.29 3.87 -1.19
CA ALA A 160 13.18 2.99 -1.52
C ALA A 160 13.27 1.64 -0.77
N GLY A 161 14.48 1.16 -0.52
CA GLY A 161 14.78 -0.03 0.27
C GLY A 161 14.21 0.02 1.68
N LEU A 162 14.13 1.21 2.31
CA LEU A 162 13.54 1.36 3.65
C LEU A 162 12.05 0.98 3.66
N THR A 163 11.30 1.45 2.67
CA THR A 163 9.89 1.06 2.49
C THR A 163 9.78 -0.44 2.17
N GLY A 164 10.73 -0.95 1.38
CA GLY A 164 10.81 -2.38 1.07
C GLY A 164 11.02 -3.23 2.32
N GLU A 165 11.99 -2.91 3.16
CA GLU A 165 12.26 -3.64 4.42
C GLU A 165 11.03 -3.65 5.33
N MET A 166 10.40 -2.50 5.51
CA MET A 166 9.17 -2.38 6.31
C MET A 166 8.03 -3.24 5.74
N LEU A 167 7.70 -3.11 4.46
CA LEU A 167 6.62 -3.88 3.86
C LEU A 167 6.94 -5.38 3.79
N GLY A 168 8.21 -5.75 3.62
CA GLY A 168 8.63 -7.15 3.73
C GLY A 168 8.24 -7.78 5.08
N ILE A 169 8.41 -7.05 6.18
CA ILE A 169 8.00 -7.51 7.52
C ILE A 169 6.46 -7.58 7.63
N LEU A 170 5.73 -6.63 7.03
CA LEU A 170 4.27 -6.64 7.05
C LEU A 170 3.67 -7.75 6.18
N PHE A 171 4.32 -8.13 5.09
CA PHE A 171 3.84 -9.22 4.23
C PHE A 171 4.12 -10.60 4.84
N ALA A 172 5.19 -10.74 5.60
CA ALA A 172 5.54 -11.98 6.29
C ALA A 172 4.69 -12.19 7.55
N TRP A 173 3.43 -12.63 7.35
CA TRP A 173 2.46 -12.83 8.43
C TRP A 173 2.90 -13.84 9.49
N LYS A 174 3.61 -14.92 9.06
CA LYS A 174 4.10 -16.01 9.92
C LYS A 174 5.60 -16.23 9.74
N GLN A 175 6.19 -16.90 10.71
CA GLN A 175 7.55 -17.43 10.63
C GLN A 175 7.48 -18.90 10.18
N ASP A 176 7.42 -19.12 8.88
CA ASP A 176 7.29 -20.42 8.23
C ASP A 176 8.15 -20.48 6.94
N GLU A 177 7.98 -21.53 6.14
CA GLU A 177 8.70 -21.74 4.88
C GLU A 177 8.50 -20.62 3.86
N TRP A 178 7.39 -19.90 3.89
CA TRP A 178 7.07 -18.81 2.97
C TRP A 178 7.59 -17.45 3.42
N GLN A 179 8.13 -17.35 4.64
CA GLN A 179 8.53 -16.08 5.22
C GLN A 179 9.53 -15.32 4.36
N THR A 180 10.52 -16.02 3.79
CA THR A 180 11.56 -15.40 2.97
C THR A 180 10.97 -14.85 1.67
N ASP A 181 10.18 -15.65 0.95
CA ASP A 181 9.53 -15.22 -0.29
C ASP A 181 8.57 -14.06 -0.04
N LEU A 182 7.77 -14.09 1.03
CA LEU A 182 6.86 -13.00 1.38
C LEU A 182 7.61 -11.71 1.77
N LYS A 183 8.76 -11.82 2.46
CA LYS A 183 9.61 -10.66 2.75
C LYS A 183 10.18 -10.04 1.50
N GLU A 184 10.72 -10.86 0.59
CA GLU A 184 11.25 -10.39 -0.68
C GLU A 184 10.15 -9.77 -1.55
N PHE A 185 8.99 -10.43 -1.66
CA PHE A 185 7.83 -9.90 -2.37
C PHE A 185 7.43 -8.52 -1.83
N GLY A 186 7.26 -8.42 -0.51
CA GLY A 186 6.92 -7.16 0.17
C GLY A 186 7.99 -6.09 -0.03
N CYS A 187 9.28 -6.49 -0.07
CA CYS A 187 10.38 -5.58 -0.32
C CYS A 187 10.28 -4.94 -1.72
N TYR A 188 10.08 -5.72 -2.76
CA TYR A 188 9.94 -5.18 -4.12
C TYR A 188 8.67 -4.35 -4.29
N MET A 189 7.56 -4.78 -3.69
CA MET A 189 6.32 -3.98 -3.66
C MET A 189 6.52 -2.65 -2.95
N GLY A 190 7.26 -2.64 -1.84
CA GLY A 190 7.57 -1.41 -1.10
C GLY A 190 8.46 -0.45 -1.88
N LYS A 191 9.51 -0.95 -2.53
CA LYS A 191 10.34 -0.15 -3.43
C LYS A 191 9.52 0.47 -4.57
N PHE A 192 8.63 -0.33 -5.19
CA PHE A 192 7.71 0.17 -6.21
C PHE A 192 6.82 1.29 -5.69
N ILE A 193 6.17 1.10 -4.54
CA ILE A 193 5.27 2.09 -3.93
C ILE A 193 6.02 3.39 -3.67
N TYR A 194 7.21 3.32 -3.09
CA TYR A 194 8.02 4.50 -2.78
C TYR A 194 8.38 5.28 -4.05
N ILE A 195 8.85 4.60 -5.09
CA ILE A 195 9.24 5.24 -6.36
C ILE A 195 8.01 5.86 -7.05
N MET A 196 6.85 5.18 -6.98
CA MET A 196 5.60 5.71 -7.55
C MET A 196 5.12 6.97 -6.83
N ASP A 197 5.19 6.98 -5.50
CA ASP A 197 4.85 8.13 -4.65
C ASP A 197 5.76 9.33 -4.95
N ALA A 198 7.07 9.11 -4.91
CA ALA A 198 8.05 10.13 -5.26
C ALA A 198 7.88 10.65 -6.70
N TYR A 199 7.51 9.76 -7.64
CA TYR A 199 7.24 10.15 -9.03
C TYR A 199 5.95 10.99 -9.16
N GLU A 200 4.90 10.67 -8.40
CA GLU A 200 3.67 11.47 -8.38
C GLU A 200 3.94 12.87 -7.85
N ASP A 201 4.69 12.96 -6.76
CA ASP A 201 4.86 14.20 -6.00
C ASP A 201 5.99 15.10 -6.52
N ILE A 202 6.84 14.62 -7.44
CA ILE A 202 8.03 15.32 -7.92
C ILE A 202 7.77 16.79 -8.31
N GLY A 203 6.63 17.07 -8.99
CA GLY A 203 6.30 18.40 -9.45
C GLY A 203 5.95 19.39 -8.33
N ASP A 204 5.35 18.91 -7.27
CA ASP A 204 5.00 19.72 -6.11
C ASP A 204 6.17 19.82 -5.13
N ASP A 205 6.97 18.77 -4.97
CA ASP A 205 8.18 18.77 -4.15
C ASP A 205 9.23 19.75 -4.67
N VAL A 206 9.45 19.81 -5.98
CA VAL A 206 10.32 20.81 -6.59
C VAL A 206 9.85 22.24 -6.29
N LYS A 207 8.53 22.51 -6.37
CA LYS A 207 7.97 23.85 -6.09
C LYS A 207 8.10 24.21 -4.60
N LYS A 208 7.82 23.25 -3.71
CA LYS A 208 7.89 23.42 -2.25
C LYS A 208 9.32 23.36 -1.72
N LYS A 209 10.30 22.96 -2.54
CA LYS A 209 11.67 22.65 -2.11
C LYS A 209 11.71 21.54 -1.05
N SER A 210 10.77 20.60 -1.14
CA SER A 210 10.72 19.42 -0.29
C SER A 210 11.68 18.35 -0.81
N TYR A 211 12.08 17.45 0.09
CA TYR A 211 12.91 16.31 -0.27
C TYR A 211 12.19 15.38 -1.24
N ASN A 212 12.89 14.99 -2.30
CA ASN A 212 12.48 13.91 -3.19
C ASN A 212 13.72 13.33 -3.88
N PRO A 213 14.05 12.04 -3.68
CA PRO A 213 15.30 11.45 -4.22
C PRO A 213 15.34 11.40 -5.75
N LEU A 214 14.20 11.55 -6.44
CA LEU A 214 14.14 11.57 -7.90
C LEU A 214 14.57 12.92 -8.52
N ILE A 215 14.71 13.99 -7.72
CA ILE A 215 15.15 15.32 -8.23
C ILE A 215 16.52 15.21 -8.91
N GLN A 216 17.47 14.50 -8.30
CA GLN A 216 18.77 14.29 -8.89
C GLN A 216 18.70 13.53 -10.23
N LEU A 217 17.85 12.50 -10.31
CA LEU A 217 17.61 11.77 -11.56
C LEU A 217 17.04 12.69 -12.65
N MET A 218 16.09 13.57 -12.28
CA MET A 218 15.52 14.54 -13.22
C MET A 218 16.60 15.47 -13.78
N HIS A 219 17.52 15.96 -12.95
CA HIS A 219 18.65 16.77 -13.40
C HIS A 219 19.61 15.97 -14.31
N CYS A 220 19.91 14.72 -13.98
CA CYS A 220 20.71 13.82 -14.82
C CYS A 220 20.09 13.57 -16.20
N CYS A 221 18.77 13.67 -16.30
CA CYS A 221 18.04 13.64 -17.57
C CYS A 221 18.03 14.99 -18.30
N ASN A 222 18.81 16.00 -17.87
CA ASN A 222 18.82 17.37 -18.39
C ASN A 222 17.41 18.02 -18.37
N ASN A 223 16.60 17.67 -17.40
CA ASN A 223 15.19 18.06 -17.31
C ASN A 223 14.32 17.64 -18.51
N ASP A 224 14.79 16.68 -19.30
CA ASP A 224 14.00 16.02 -20.34
C ASP A 224 12.94 15.13 -19.70
N GLN A 225 11.69 15.56 -19.74
CA GLN A 225 10.58 14.88 -19.09
C GLN A 225 10.36 13.47 -19.64
N GLU A 226 10.58 13.23 -20.93
CA GLU A 226 10.37 11.91 -21.53
C GLU A 226 11.43 10.92 -21.05
N LYS A 227 12.69 11.34 -20.98
CA LYS A 227 13.79 10.52 -20.44
C LYS A 227 13.56 10.21 -18.96
N PHE A 228 13.17 11.21 -18.19
CA PHE A 228 12.85 11.03 -16.76
C PHE A 228 11.70 10.03 -16.57
N ASP A 229 10.59 10.21 -17.29
CA ASP A 229 9.43 9.32 -17.21
C ASP A 229 9.79 7.87 -17.59
N LYS A 230 10.61 7.67 -18.64
CA LYS A 230 11.10 6.36 -19.06
C LYS A 230 11.99 5.72 -17.98
N SER A 231 12.89 6.50 -17.37
CA SER A 231 13.78 6.01 -16.30
C SER A 231 12.99 5.57 -15.06
N CYS A 232 12.04 6.39 -14.62
CA CYS A 232 11.18 6.03 -13.49
C CYS A 232 10.34 4.78 -13.79
N ARG A 233 9.75 4.70 -15.00
CA ARG A 233 8.99 3.52 -15.42
C ARG A 233 9.84 2.26 -15.44
N LEU A 234 11.09 2.36 -15.91
CA LEU A 234 12.01 1.21 -15.94
C LEU A 234 12.31 0.70 -14.53
N MET A 235 12.62 1.60 -13.58
CA MET A 235 12.85 1.22 -12.18
C MET A 235 11.62 0.51 -11.59
N MET A 236 10.44 1.11 -11.75
CA MET A 236 9.17 0.53 -11.26
C MET A 236 8.88 -0.83 -11.90
N THR A 237 9.12 -0.97 -13.21
CA THR A 237 8.94 -2.24 -13.93
C THR A 237 9.90 -3.31 -13.41
N SER A 238 11.15 -2.95 -13.13
CA SER A 238 12.14 -3.88 -12.55
C SER A 238 11.66 -4.40 -11.19
N MET A 239 11.19 -3.53 -10.31
CA MET A 239 10.67 -3.95 -8.99
C MET A 239 9.47 -4.87 -9.11
N LEU A 240 8.50 -4.53 -9.96
CA LEU A 240 7.31 -5.36 -10.18
C LEU A 240 7.64 -6.70 -10.85
N SER A 241 8.64 -6.73 -11.73
CA SER A 241 9.09 -7.99 -12.36
C SER A 241 9.63 -8.97 -11.33
N GLU A 242 10.43 -8.49 -10.36
CA GLU A 242 10.92 -9.34 -9.28
C GLU A 242 9.79 -9.78 -8.34
N ALA A 243 8.88 -8.87 -7.96
CA ALA A 243 7.69 -9.25 -7.19
C ALA A 243 6.84 -10.32 -7.92
N ALA A 244 6.62 -10.16 -9.22
CA ALA A 244 5.88 -11.12 -10.03
C ALA A 244 6.56 -12.49 -10.09
N LYS A 245 7.89 -12.54 -10.26
CA LYS A 245 8.65 -13.81 -10.24
C LYS A 245 8.50 -14.54 -8.90
N ILE A 246 8.52 -13.81 -7.79
CA ILE A 246 8.33 -14.39 -6.46
C ILE A 246 6.90 -14.92 -6.33
N PHE A 247 5.90 -14.12 -6.74
CA PHE A 247 4.50 -14.55 -6.71
C PHE A 247 4.28 -15.85 -7.51
N GLU A 248 4.83 -15.95 -8.73
CA GLU A 248 4.64 -17.15 -9.58
C GLU A 248 5.39 -18.39 -9.03
N ARG A 249 6.31 -18.25 -8.07
CA ARG A 249 6.92 -19.38 -7.35
C ARG A 249 6.08 -19.86 -6.17
N LEU A 250 5.25 -18.98 -5.59
CA LEU A 250 4.41 -19.34 -4.47
C LEU A 250 3.25 -20.26 -4.92
N PRO A 251 2.86 -21.25 -4.12
CA PRO A 251 1.80 -22.21 -4.49
C PRO A 251 0.40 -21.60 -4.32
N ILE A 252 0.18 -20.44 -4.91
CA ILE A 252 -1.08 -19.70 -4.80
C ILE A 252 -1.98 -20.08 -5.96
N LEU A 253 -3.05 -20.85 -5.69
CA LEU A 253 -4.09 -21.17 -6.64
C LEU A 253 -5.35 -20.31 -6.40
N LEU A 254 -5.74 -20.18 -5.15
CA LEU A 254 -6.91 -19.39 -4.76
C LEU A 254 -6.66 -17.90 -5.01
N HIS A 255 -7.54 -17.27 -5.80
CA HIS A 255 -7.46 -15.84 -6.14
C HIS A 255 -6.23 -15.42 -6.97
N ALA A 256 -5.49 -16.34 -7.57
CA ALA A 256 -4.31 -16.03 -8.37
C ALA A 256 -4.58 -15.00 -9.48
N ASP A 257 -5.72 -15.09 -10.15
CA ASP A 257 -6.10 -14.14 -11.22
C ASP A 257 -6.32 -12.71 -10.69
N ILE A 258 -6.81 -12.56 -9.46
CA ILE A 258 -6.95 -11.23 -8.82
C ILE A 258 -5.57 -10.65 -8.53
N ILE A 259 -4.66 -11.48 -8.01
CA ILE A 259 -3.29 -11.06 -7.69
C ILE A 259 -2.53 -10.69 -8.97
N ARG A 260 -2.64 -11.50 -10.03
CA ARG A 260 -2.07 -11.19 -11.36
C ARG A 260 -2.63 -9.89 -11.92
N ASN A 261 -3.95 -9.69 -11.84
CA ASN A 261 -4.56 -8.44 -12.28
C ASN A 261 -3.97 -7.22 -11.57
N VAL A 262 -3.74 -7.32 -10.25
CA VAL A 262 -3.07 -6.24 -9.49
C VAL A 262 -1.64 -6.04 -9.98
N LEU A 263 -0.81 -7.09 -10.01
CA LEU A 263 0.62 -7.00 -10.31
C LEU A 263 0.92 -6.55 -11.75
N TYR A 264 0.14 -7.05 -12.72
CA TYR A 264 0.40 -6.79 -14.15
C TYR A 264 -0.37 -5.59 -14.71
N SER A 265 -1.40 -5.11 -14.02
CA SER A 265 -2.27 -4.05 -14.55
C SER A 265 -2.68 -3.00 -13.50
N GLY A 266 -3.22 -3.43 -12.37
CA GLY A 266 -3.83 -2.54 -11.39
C GLY A 266 -2.88 -1.49 -10.82
N VAL A 267 -1.66 -1.88 -10.48
CA VAL A 267 -0.61 -0.99 -9.92
C VAL A 267 -0.19 0.12 -10.89
N TRP A 268 -0.42 -0.05 -12.19
CA TRP A 268 -0.10 0.93 -13.21
C TRP A 268 -1.17 2.02 -13.40
N SER A 269 -2.36 1.83 -12.87
CA SER A 269 -3.51 2.74 -13.06
C SER A 269 -3.16 4.19 -12.68
N LYS A 270 -2.38 4.37 -11.61
CA LYS A 270 -1.96 5.69 -11.15
C LYS A 270 -0.93 6.32 -12.10
N TYR A 271 0.07 5.56 -12.53
CA TYR A 271 1.06 6.03 -13.49
C TYR A 271 0.41 6.46 -14.80
N GLU A 272 -0.50 5.65 -15.33
CA GLU A 272 -1.23 5.95 -16.57
C GLU A 272 -2.09 7.21 -16.44
N TYR A 273 -2.73 7.40 -15.29
CA TYR A 273 -3.49 8.61 -14.99
C TYR A 273 -2.59 9.86 -14.98
N ILE A 274 -1.39 9.79 -14.39
CA ILE A 274 -0.42 10.88 -14.38
C ILE A 274 0.02 11.20 -15.81
N GLN A 275 0.36 10.16 -16.61
CA GLN A 275 0.75 10.34 -18.01
C GLN A 275 -0.38 10.98 -18.85
N MET A 276 -1.61 10.56 -18.64
CA MET A 276 -2.76 11.14 -19.32
C MET A 276 -2.93 12.64 -18.97
N LYS A 277 -2.75 13.02 -17.71
CA LYS A 277 -2.80 14.43 -17.28
C LYS A 277 -1.68 15.27 -17.92
N LYS A 278 -0.45 14.74 -17.99
CA LYS A 278 0.67 15.42 -18.64
C LYS A 278 0.38 15.69 -20.12
N ARG A 279 -0.11 14.69 -20.86
CA ARG A 279 -0.47 14.83 -22.29
C ARG A 279 -1.57 15.87 -22.54
N LYS A 280 -2.53 16.02 -21.61
CA LYS A 280 -3.60 17.04 -21.72
C LYS A 280 -3.11 18.47 -21.49
N LYS A 281 -2.03 18.66 -20.73
CA LYS A 281 -1.43 19.98 -20.49
C LYS A 281 -0.55 20.48 -21.64
N HIS A 282 -0.12 19.57 -22.52
CA HIS A 282 0.71 19.87 -23.68
C HIS A 282 -0.10 20.02 -25.01
N LYS A 283 -1.42 19.83 -24.94
CA LYS A 283 -2.39 20.17 -26.00
C LYS A 283 -3.08 21.48 -25.68
#